data_2fecab75356b4f04b743175e9c1d4839
#
_entry.id   2fecab75356b4f04b743175e9c1d4839
#
_cell.length_a   1.000
_cell.length_b   1.000
_cell.length_c   1.000
_cell.angle_alpha   90.00
_cell.angle_beta   90.00
_cell.angle_gamma   90.00
#
_symmetry.space_group_name_H-M   'P 1'
#
loop_
_entity.id
_entity.type
_entity.pdbx_description
1 polymer ?
#
loop_
_entity_poly.entity_id
_entity_poly.type
_entity_poly.pdbx_seq_one_letter_code
_entity_poly.pdbx_strand_id
1 'polypeptide(L)'
;MKTYSANQLLDKVNAYLAKMPYDRPPHGLYEPIAYELSLGGKRIRPVLMLMAYNLYKDDVDSILSQAAGLETYHNHTLLHDDVMDKADMRRNKPTVHNVWNENTA
;
A
#
# COMPACT_ATOMS: atom_id res chain seq x y z
N MET A 1 1.54 -4.37 28.78
CA MET A 1 1.16 -4.30 27.35
C MET A 1 2.26 -3.64 26.55
N LYS A 2 2.64 -4.21 25.43
CA LYS A 2 3.70 -3.67 24.61
C LYS A 2 3.22 -2.48 23.76
N THR A 3 4.01 -1.40 23.74
CA THR A 3 3.75 -0.22 22.92
C THR A 3 4.75 -0.17 21.79
N TYR A 4 4.27 0.01 20.56
CA TYR A 4 5.10 0.10 19.36
C TYR A 4 5.28 1.55 18.95
N SER A 5 6.50 1.90 18.49
CA SER A 5 6.76 3.19 17.87
C SER A 5 6.14 3.25 16.47
N ALA A 6 5.96 4.48 15.95
CA ALA A 6 5.48 4.66 14.58
C ALA A 6 6.39 3.95 13.56
N ASN A 7 7.71 4.01 13.75
CA ASN A 7 8.65 3.35 12.86
C ASN A 7 8.54 1.82 12.90
N GLN A 8 8.32 1.26 14.09
CA GLN A 8 8.10 -0.18 14.21
C GLN A 8 6.83 -0.63 13.49
N LEU A 9 5.76 0.15 13.62
CA LEU A 9 4.50 -0.15 12.93
C LEU A 9 4.63 0.03 11.42
N LEU A 10 5.35 1.04 10.98
CA LEU A 10 5.65 1.26 9.56
C LEU A 10 6.41 0.06 8.97
N ASP A 11 7.41 -0.44 9.67
CA ASP A 11 8.18 -1.61 9.24
C ASP A 11 7.28 -2.84 9.10
N LYS A 12 6.34 -3.04 10.05
CA LYS A 12 5.38 -4.14 9.98
C LYS A 12 4.46 -4.04 8.76
N VAL A 13 3.95 -2.85 8.48
CA VAL A 13 3.09 -2.60 7.31
C VAL A 13 3.85 -2.86 6.03
N ASN A 14 5.05 -2.30 5.88
CA ASN A 14 5.85 -2.47 4.67
C ASN A 14 6.24 -3.93 4.45
N ALA A 15 6.61 -4.65 5.52
CA ALA A 15 6.93 -6.07 5.43
C ALA A 15 5.72 -6.90 4.97
N TYR A 16 4.54 -6.58 5.49
CA TYR A 16 3.30 -7.26 5.10
C TYR A 16 2.96 -7.00 3.63
N LEU A 17 3.02 -5.74 3.19
CA LEU A 17 2.74 -5.38 1.80
C LEU A 17 3.70 -6.06 0.82
N ALA A 18 4.98 -6.18 1.20
CA ALA A 18 6.00 -6.84 0.37
C ALA A 18 5.74 -8.33 0.21
N LYS A 19 5.01 -8.96 1.14
CA LYS A 19 4.70 -10.39 1.10
C LYS A 19 3.35 -10.71 0.45
N MET A 20 2.60 -9.71 0.03
CA MET A 20 1.30 -9.98 -0.60
C MET A 20 1.47 -10.73 -1.92
N PRO A 21 0.58 -11.70 -2.23
CA PRO A 21 0.79 -12.63 -3.34
C PRO A 21 0.37 -12.07 -4.70
N TYR A 22 0.98 -10.95 -5.11
CA TYR A 22 0.70 -10.34 -6.40
C TYR A 22 1.66 -10.80 -7.51
N ASP A 23 2.56 -11.74 -7.20
CA ASP A 23 3.44 -12.39 -8.17
C ASP A 23 2.79 -13.68 -8.65
N ARG A 24 1.69 -13.55 -9.40
CA ARG A 24 0.94 -14.70 -9.91
C ARG A 24 0.12 -14.33 -11.14
N PRO A 25 -0.28 -15.36 -11.96
CA PRO A 25 -1.13 -15.12 -13.12
C PRO A 25 -2.56 -14.71 -12.69
N PRO A 26 -3.25 -13.87 -13.49
CA PRO A 26 -2.72 -13.19 -14.68
C PRO A 26 -1.84 -12.01 -14.32
N HIS A 27 -0.65 -11.94 -14.90
CA HIS A 27 0.34 -10.90 -14.57
C HIS A 27 -0.14 -9.51 -14.96
N GLY A 28 -0.89 -9.39 -16.05
CA GLY A 28 -1.45 -8.11 -16.47
C GLY A 28 -2.43 -7.50 -15.46
N LEU A 29 -2.95 -8.32 -14.54
CA LEU A 29 -3.82 -7.85 -13.44
C LEU A 29 -3.01 -7.56 -12.17
N TYR A 30 -2.10 -8.45 -11.80
CA TYR A 30 -1.42 -8.38 -10.50
C TYR A 30 -0.14 -7.53 -10.53
N GLU A 31 0.62 -7.52 -11.63
CA GLU A 31 1.85 -6.72 -11.69
C GLU A 31 1.61 -5.22 -11.51
N PRO A 32 0.57 -4.60 -12.12
CA PRO A 32 0.32 -3.18 -11.87
C PRO A 32 0.00 -2.87 -10.40
N ILE A 33 -0.69 -3.77 -9.71
CA ILE A 33 -1.00 -3.62 -8.28
C ILE A 33 0.29 -3.65 -7.46
N ALA A 34 1.14 -4.64 -7.70
CA ALA A 34 2.43 -4.74 -7.02
C ALA A 34 3.32 -3.53 -7.31
N TYR A 35 3.33 -3.06 -8.55
CA TYR A 35 4.08 -1.87 -8.93
C TYR A 35 3.62 -0.64 -8.16
N GLU A 36 2.30 -0.37 -8.12
CA GLU A 36 1.75 0.79 -7.40
C GLU A 36 2.13 0.75 -5.91
N LEU A 37 2.00 -0.40 -5.27
CA LEU A 37 2.39 -0.55 -3.87
C LEU A 37 3.89 -0.40 -3.66
N SER A 38 4.70 -0.81 -4.65
CA SER A 38 6.17 -0.70 -4.58
C SER A 38 6.67 0.73 -4.68
N LEU A 39 5.86 1.67 -5.18
CA LEU A 39 6.24 3.07 -5.25
C LEU A 39 6.47 3.69 -3.87
N GLY A 40 6.07 3.00 -2.82
CA GLY A 40 6.31 3.43 -1.46
C GLY A 40 5.28 4.43 -0.97
N GLY A 41 5.70 5.31 -0.08
CA GLY A 41 4.85 6.29 0.56
C GLY A 41 4.96 6.22 2.07
N LYS A 42 4.30 7.14 2.76
CA LYS A 42 4.43 7.27 4.22
C LYS A 42 3.63 6.23 4.99
N ARG A 43 2.69 5.55 4.35
CA ARG A 43 1.81 4.56 4.98
C ARG A 43 1.07 5.10 6.20
N ILE A 44 0.69 6.38 6.17
CA ILE A 44 0.11 7.07 7.34
C ILE A 44 -1.18 6.39 7.79
N ARG A 45 -2.08 6.02 6.86
CA ARG A 45 -3.37 5.43 7.20
C ARG A 45 -3.26 4.10 7.92
N PRO A 46 -2.52 3.10 7.38
CA PRO A 46 -2.37 1.83 8.10
C PRO A 46 -1.60 1.98 9.40
N VAL A 47 -0.58 2.85 9.45
CA VAL A 47 0.16 3.08 10.70
C VAL A 47 -0.74 3.68 11.77
N LEU A 48 -1.58 4.66 11.42
CA LEU A 48 -2.55 5.24 12.36
C LEU A 48 -3.55 4.20 12.85
N MET A 49 -4.02 3.31 11.97
CA MET A 49 -4.91 2.22 12.37
C MET A 49 -4.24 1.34 13.43
N LEU A 50 -2.98 0.95 13.19
CA LEU A 50 -2.24 0.12 14.13
C LEU A 50 -1.96 0.85 15.44
N MET A 51 -1.66 2.16 15.39
CA MET A 51 -1.45 2.97 16.60
C MET A 51 -2.72 3.04 17.44
N ALA A 52 -3.87 3.27 16.82
CA ALA A 52 -5.15 3.30 17.51
C ALA A 52 -5.45 1.95 18.17
N TYR A 53 -5.22 0.86 17.47
CA TYR A 53 -5.39 -0.49 17.99
C TYR A 53 -4.44 -0.73 19.19
N ASN A 54 -3.20 -0.29 19.07
CA ASN A 54 -2.18 -0.50 20.10
C ASN A 54 -2.47 0.29 21.40
N LEU A 55 -3.39 1.24 21.38
CA LEU A 55 -3.84 1.89 22.61
C LEU A 55 -4.56 0.90 23.56
N TYR A 56 -5.10 -0.17 23.01
CA TYR A 56 -5.92 -1.12 23.77
C TYR A 56 -5.35 -2.53 23.81
N LYS A 57 -4.60 -2.93 22.77
CA LYS A 57 -4.03 -4.28 22.65
C LYS A 57 -2.66 -4.22 21.98
N ASP A 58 -1.82 -5.22 22.26
CA ASP A 58 -0.47 -5.29 21.70
C ASP A 58 -0.28 -6.32 20.58
N ASP A 59 -1.33 -7.08 20.25
CA ASP A 59 -1.29 -8.05 19.15
C ASP A 59 -1.59 -7.40 17.79
N VAL A 60 -0.85 -6.35 17.46
CA VAL A 60 -1.06 -5.54 16.24
C VAL A 60 -0.95 -6.38 14.96
N ASP A 61 -0.19 -7.46 14.99
CA ASP A 61 -0.05 -8.35 13.83
C ASP A 61 -1.38 -8.99 13.43
N SER A 62 -2.33 -9.11 14.36
CA SER A 62 -3.65 -9.70 14.09
C SER A 62 -4.51 -8.87 13.15
N ILE A 63 -4.21 -7.58 12.99
CA ILE A 63 -4.98 -6.68 12.11
C ILE A 63 -4.14 -6.13 10.94
N LEU A 64 -2.98 -6.74 10.67
CA LEU A 64 -2.15 -6.29 9.54
C LEU A 64 -2.85 -6.44 8.20
N SER A 65 -3.68 -7.47 8.01
CA SER A 65 -4.43 -7.63 6.76
C SER A 65 -5.41 -6.49 6.55
N GLN A 66 -6.09 -6.03 7.60
CA GLN A 66 -7.01 -4.89 7.53
C GLN A 66 -6.25 -3.60 7.25
N ALA A 67 -5.10 -3.40 7.89
CA ALA A 67 -4.26 -2.23 7.66
C ALA A 67 -3.73 -2.21 6.22
N ALA A 68 -3.30 -3.36 5.70
CA ALA A 68 -2.86 -3.49 4.31
C ALA A 68 -4.01 -3.24 3.34
N GLY A 69 -5.21 -3.70 3.66
CA GLY A 69 -6.41 -3.43 2.85
C GLY A 69 -6.72 -1.93 2.76
N LEU A 70 -6.59 -1.21 3.88
CA LEU A 70 -6.78 0.24 3.91
C LEU A 70 -5.75 0.93 3.02
N GLU A 71 -4.48 0.55 3.09
CA GLU A 71 -3.42 1.13 2.25
C GLU A 71 -3.64 0.80 0.78
N THR A 72 -4.05 -0.42 0.47
CA THR A 72 -4.34 -0.83 -0.91
C THR A 72 -5.50 -0.01 -1.48
N TYR A 73 -6.55 0.21 -0.69
CA TYR A 73 -7.66 1.06 -1.11
C TYR A 73 -7.21 2.50 -1.36
N HIS A 74 -6.35 3.05 -0.48
CA HIS A 74 -5.80 4.39 -0.67
C HIS A 74 -5.00 4.48 -1.97
N ASN A 75 -4.16 3.49 -2.26
CA ASN A 75 -3.38 3.48 -3.50
C ASN A 75 -4.28 3.34 -4.74
N HIS A 76 -5.42 2.66 -4.65
CA HIS A 76 -6.44 2.65 -5.69
C HIS A 76 -6.87 4.08 -6.05
N THR A 77 -7.12 4.93 -5.06
CA THR A 77 -7.51 6.32 -5.31
C THR A 77 -6.39 7.11 -5.98
N LEU A 78 -5.14 6.90 -5.55
CA LEU A 78 -3.98 7.57 -6.14
C LEU A 78 -3.75 7.15 -7.60
N LEU A 79 -3.92 5.86 -7.89
CA LEU A 79 -3.76 5.32 -9.23
C LEU A 79 -4.77 5.96 -10.18
N HIS A 80 -6.02 6.03 -9.78
CA HIS A 80 -7.09 6.63 -10.58
C HIS A 80 -6.92 8.15 -10.72
N ASP A 81 -6.47 8.84 -9.67
CA ASP A 81 -6.15 10.26 -9.73
C ASP A 81 -5.06 10.53 -10.78
N ASP A 82 -4.02 9.68 -10.82
CA ASP A 82 -2.95 9.82 -11.80
C ASP A 82 -3.46 9.67 -13.23
N VAL A 83 -4.38 8.73 -13.48
CA VAL A 83 -5.00 8.57 -14.80
C VAL A 83 -5.82 9.81 -15.16
N MET A 84 -6.65 10.29 -14.25
CA MET A 84 -7.52 11.45 -14.49
C MET A 84 -6.73 12.73 -14.69
N ASP A 85 -5.62 12.90 -13.97
CA ASP A 85 -4.74 14.07 -14.07
C ASP A 85 -3.71 13.93 -15.19
N LYS A 86 -3.64 12.76 -15.84
CA LYS A 86 -2.64 12.43 -16.87
C LYS A 86 -1.22 12.63 -16.34
N ALA A 87 -1.00 12.31 -15.06
CA ALA A 87 0.30 12.46 -14.43
C ALA A 87 1.30 11.46 -15.00
N ASP A 88 2.54 11.91 -15.23
CA ASP A 88 3.60 11.04 -15.76
C ASP A 88 4.38 10.34 -14.67
N MET A 89 4.47 10.96 -13.50
CA MET A 89 5.31 10.49 -12.40
C MET A 89 4.55 10.50 -11.09
N ARG A 90 4.87 9.54 -10.23
CA ARG A 90 4.45 9.50 -8.84
C ARG A 90 5.62 9.01 -7.98
N ARG A 91 5.96 9.77 -6.93
CA ARG A 91 7.07 9.41 -6.02
C ARG A 91 8.37 9.16 -6.80
N ASN A 92 8.62 10.01 -7.81
CA ASN A 92 9.81 9.99 -8.67
C ASN A 92 9.93 8.74 -9.56
N LYS A 93 8.83 8.04 -9.80
CA LYS A 93 8.78 6.89 -10.71
C LYS A 93 7.61 7.04 -11.69
N PRO A 94 7.70 6.41 -12.89
CA PRO A 94 6.58 6.46 -13.84
C PRO A 94 5.28 5.95 -13.21
N THR A 95 4.18 6.60 -13.57
CA THR A 95 2.84 6.16 -13.15
C THR A 95 2.46 4.84 -13.81
N VAL A 96 1.48 4.14 -13.23
CA VAL A 96 1.02 2.84 -13.75
C VAL A 96 0.55 2.97 -15.20
N HIS A 97 -0.23 4.00 -15.53
CA HIS A 97 -0.73 4.16 -16.91
C HIS A 97 0.39 4.49 -17.91
N ASN A 98 1.53 5.02 -17.47
CA ASN A 98 2.70 5.22 -18.32
C ASN A 98 3.49 3.93 -18.52
N VAL A 99 3.53 3.03 -17.54
CA VAL A 99 4.22 1.75 -17.66
C VAL A 99 3.37 0.74 -18.43
N TRP A 100 2.07 0.69 -18.19
CA TRP A 100 1.13 -0.18 -18.90
C TRP A 100 0.28 0.64 -19.87
N ASN A 101 -0.94 0.99 -19.49
CA ASN A 101 -1.84 1.88 -20.22
C ASN A 101 -3.00 2.30 -19.32
N GLU A 102 -3.80 3.27 -19.78
CA GLU A 102 -4.93 3.79 -18.99
C GLU A 102 -5.98 2.72 -18.70
N ASN A 103 -6.24 1.85 -19.65
CA ASN A 103 -7.24 0.80 -19.46
C ASN A 103 -6.82 -0.20 -18.38
N THR A 104 -5.52 -0.53 -18.31
CA THR A 104 -4.98 -1.41 -17.27
C THR A 104 -5.02 -0.72 -15.91
N ALA A 105 -4.68 0.56 -15.85
CA ALA A 105 -4.77 1.30 -14.62
C ALA A 105 -6.22 1.49 -14.18
#